data_2a3f188a44bee3feecfafb50b1ed24e8
#
_entry.id   2a3f188a44bee3feecfafb50b1ed24e8
#
_cell.length_a   1.000
_cell.length_b   1.000
_cell.length_c   1.000
_cell.angle_alpha   90.00
_cell.angle_beta   90.00
_cell.angle_gamma   90.00
#
_symmetry.space_group_name_H-M   'P 1'
#
loop_
_entity.id
_entity.type
_entity.pdbx_description
1 polymer ?
#
loop_
_entity_poly.entity_id
_entity_poly.type
_entity_poly.pdbx_seq_one_letter_code
_entity_poly.pdbx_strand_id
1 'polypeptide(L)'
;MTERTGPFRILVLCTGNSARSQMAEAIIATRGEKRPMGRVLAESAGSRPATKVNEYALMTLMSHGIDWGRSQPKHIDTLTGRHFDLVITVCDFARDACPVFPGASAQVHWGLPDPAEHIASATARAAFAGTYEALVTRINFLLKLPLEEMDAETLRSEAQVLHDRLVTPSRRTSARLRRST
;
A
#
# COMPACT_ATOMS: atom_id res chain seq x y z
N MET A 1 -21.89 -13.61 13.57
CA MET A 1 -20.57 -13.50 12.87
C MET A 1 -20.67 -14.43 11.67
N THR A 2 -20.81 -13.88 10.48
CA THR A 2 -20.81 -14.67 9.23
C THR A 2 -19.36 -15.09 8.94
N GLU A 3 -19.07 -16.38 8.99
CA GLU A 3 -17.78 -16.90 8.57
C GLU A 3 -17.50 -16.47 7.12
N ARG A 4 -16.38 -15.82 6.93
CA ARG A 4 -15.92 -15.41 5.59
C ARG A 4 -15.51 -16.68 4.81
N THR A 5 -16.13 -16.92 3.67
CA THR A 5 -15.88 -18.10 2.84
C THR A 5 -14.83 -17.88 1.74
N GLY A 6 -14.17 -16.72 1.67
CA GLY A 6 -13.24 -16.38 0.60
C GLY A 6 -12.01 -15.60 1.06
N PRO A 7 -11.04 -15.37 0.17
CA PRO A 7 -9.82 -14.63 0.48
C PRO A 7 -10.13 -13.17 0.83
N PHE A 8 -9.31 -12.58 1.71
CA PHE A 8 -9.38 -11.17 2.02
C PHE A 8 -8.88 -10.34 0.83
N ARG A 9 -9.64 -9.34 0.40
CA ARG A 9 -9.37 -8.57 -0.83
C ARG A 9 -8.96 -7.15 -0.50
N ILE A 10 -7.76 -6.76 -0.96
CA ILE A 10 -7.22 -5.41 -0.81
C ILE A 10 -7.15 -4.74 -2.17
N LEU A 11 -7.62 -3.49 -2.26
CA LEU A 11 -7.43 -2.62 -3.40
C LEU A 11 -6.46 -1.49 -3.02
N VAL A 12 -5.44 -1.26 -3.84
CA VAL A 12 -4.51 -0.13 -3.67
C VAL A 12 -4.71 0.89 -4.77
N LEU A 13 -5.00 2.13 -4.39
CA LEU A 13 -5.31 3.21 -5.31
C LEU A 13 -4.22 4.29 -5.31
N CYS A 14 -3.86 4.75 -6.50
CA CYS A 14 -3.10 5.98 -6.71
C CYS A 14 -3.59 6.68 -7.99
N THR A 15 -2.96 7.78 -8.41
CA THR A 15 -3.34 8.49 -9.63
C THR A 15 -2.97 7.68 -10.89
N GLY A 16 -1.68 7.40 -11.05
CA GLY A 16 -1.13 6.83 -12.30
C GLY A 16 -1.13 5.32 -12.39
N ASN A 17 -1.38 4.59 -11.30
CA ASN A 17 -1.25 3.12 -11.22
C ASN A 17 0.04 2.59 -11.86
N SER A 18 1.14 3.32 -11.70
CA SER A 18 2.42 2.98 -12.36
C SER A 18 3.58 2.74 -11.39
N ALA A 19 3.52 3.28 -10.16
CA ALA A 19 4.59 3.18 -9.17
C ALA A 19 4.07 2.62 -7.84
N ARG A 20 3.70 3.49 -6.88
CA ARG A 20 3.34 3.13 -5.50
C ARG A 20 2.29 2.03 -5.39
N SER A 21 1.17 2.14 -6.10
CA SER A 21 0.09 1.15 -6.02
C SER A 21 0.46 -0.18 -6.68
N GLN A 22 1.24 -0.16 -7.78
CA GLN A 22 1.76 -1.37 -8.42
C GLN A 22 2.75 -2.11 -7.51
N MET A 23 3.66 -1.36 -6.87
CA MET A 23 4.59 -1.95 -5.90
C MET A 23 3.86 -2.54 -4.70
N ALA A 24 2.85 -1.84 -4.17
CA ALA A 24 2.04 -2.34 -3.06
C ALA A 24 1.28 -3.62 -3.44
N GLU A 25 0.62 -3.66 -4.60
CA GLU A 25 -0.06 -4.85 -5.12
C GLU A 25 0.91 -6.04 -5.21
N ALA A 26 2.07 -5.84 -5.83
CA ALA A 26 3.10 -6.87 -5.98
C ALA A 26 3.58 -7.44 -4.64
N ILE A 27 3.82 -6.58 -3.65
CA ILE A 27 4.27 -6.98 -2.31
C ILE A 27 3.16 -7.76 -1.59
N ILE A 28 1.92 -7.25 -1.62
CA ILE A 28 0.77 -7.92 -0.98
C ILE A 28 0.50 -9.27 -1.64
N ALA A 29 0.49 -9.34 -2.97
CA ALA A 29 0.26 -10.58 -3.70
C ALA A 29 1.30 -11.66 -3.33
N THR A 30 2.60 -11.28 -3.30
CA THR A 30 3.69 -12.20 -2.98
C THR A 30 3.64 -12.70 -1.53
N ARG A 31 3.26 -11.84 -0.58
CA ARG A 31 3.28 -12.15 0.86
C ARG A 31 1.94 -12.68 1.36
N GLY A 32 0.84 -12.15 0.83
CA GLY A 32 -0.52 -12.48 1.23
C GLY A 32 -0.93 -13.89 0.84
N GLU A 33 -0.36 -14.45 -0.23
CA GLU A 33 -0.62 -15.84 -0.63
C GLU A 33 -0.04 -16.85 0.36
N LYS A 34 1.08 -16.51 1.01
CA LYS A 34 1.80 -17.37 1.97
C LYS A 34 1.39 -17.13 3.42
N ARG A 35 0.38 -16.31 3.65
CA ARG A 35 -0.07 -15.94 4.99
C ARG A 35 -0.73 -17.13 5.70
N PRO A 36 -0.31 -17.48 6.95
CA PRO A 36 -0.84 -18.64 7.68
C PRO A 36 -2.31 -18.51 8.07
N MET A 37 -2.80 -17.29 8.27
CA MET A 37 -4.15 -16.97 8.74
C MET A 37 -5.18 -16.76 7.62
N GLY A 38 -4.90 -17.24 6.39
CA GLY A 38 -5.79 -17.06 5.24
C GLY A 38 -5.15 -16.26 4.10
N ARG A 39 -5.64 -16.49 2.90
CA ARG A 39 -5.12 -15.82 1.70
C ARG A 39 -5.57 -14.37 1.63
N VAL A 40 -4.64 -13.50 1.27
CA VAL A 40 -4.91 -12.11 0.93
C VAL A 40 -4.63 -11.90 -0.55
N LEU A 41 -5.62 -11.40 -1.28
CA LEU A 41 -5.49 -11.01 -2.68
C LEU A 41 -5.40 -9.50 -2.78
N ALA A 42 -4.57 -9.02 -3.69
CA ALA A 42 -4.44 -7.60 -3.96
C ALA A 42 -4.71 -7.26 -5.41
N GLU A 43 -5.24 -6.07 -5.61
CA GLU A 43 -5.35 -5.40 -6.90
C GLU A 43 -4.97 -3.93 -6.74
N SER A 44 -4.56 -3.29 -7.81
CA SER A 44 -4.36 -1.84 -7.82
C SER A 44 -5.01 -1.19 -9.02
N ALA A 45 -5.35 0.09 -8.90
CA ALA A 45 -5.90 0.88 -10.00
C ALA A 45 -5.53 2.37 -9.83
N GLY A 46 -5.80 3.16 -10.86
CA GLY A 46 -5.59 4.61 -10.84
C GLY A 46 -6.76 5.37 -11.45
N SER A 47 -6.91 6.63 -11.04
CA SER A 47 -7.91 7.54 -11.62
C SER A 47 -7.47 8.10 -12.98
N ARG A 48 -6.18 8.08 -13.27
CA ARG A 48 -5.55 8.48 -14.56
C ARG A 48 -4.36 7.56 -14.82
N PRO A 49 -4.59 6.32 -15.22
CA PRO A 49 -3.52 5.33 -15.36
C PRO A 49 -2.53 5.73 -16.42
N ALA A 50 -1.25 5.50 -16.14
CA ALA A 50 -0.17 5.63 -17.11
C ALA A 50 -0.26 4.51 -18.18
N THR A 51 0.50 4.66 -19.25
CA THR A 51 0.55 3.64 -20.33
C THR A 51 1.29 2.37 -19.94
N LYS A 52 2.21 2.47 -18.96
CA LYS A 52 3.02 1.33 -18.47
C LYS A 52 3.40 1.51 -17.00
N VAL A 53 3.74 0.41 -16.37
CA VAL A 53 4.36 0.44 -15.03
C VAL A 53 5.73 1.12 -15.12
N ASN A 54 6.06 1.93 -14.12
CA ASN A 54 7.33 2.64 -14.07
C ASN A 54 8.51 1.66 -14.01
N GLU A 55 9.53 1.88 -14.82
CA GLU A 55 10.68 0.99 -14.92
C GLU A 55 11.47 0.87 -13.61
N TYR A 56 11.61 1.95 -12.84
CA TYR A 56 12.26 1.88 -11.53
C TYR A 56 11.44 1.09 -10.51
N ALA A 57 10.11 1.09 -10.61
CA ALA A 57 9.26 0.22 -9.80
C ALA A 57 9.52 -1.25 -10.15
N LEU A 58 9.54 -1.58 -11.45
CA LEU A 58 9.86 -2.94 -11.91
C LEU A 58 11.26 -3.39 -11.49
N MET A 59 12.26 -2.53 -11.67
CA MET A 59 13.64 -2.81 -11.26
C MET A 59 13.75 -3.05 -9.74
N THR A 60 13.08 -2.23 -8.95
CA THR A 60 13.07 -2.37 -7.49
C THR A 60 12.40 -3.68 -7.07
N LEU A 61 11.23 -4.01 -7.63
CA LEU A 61 10.56 -5.28 -7.35
C LEU A 61 11.42 -6.48 -7.75
N MET A 62 12.03 -6.45 -8.94
CA MET A 62 12.91 -7.51 -9.42
C MET A 62 14.14 -7.70 -8.51
N SER A 63 14.74 -6.63 -8.00
CA SER A 63 15.88 -6.72 -7.08
C SER A 63 15.53 -7.41 -5.74
N HIS A 64 14.24 -7.48 -5.41
CA HIS A 64 13.69 -8.20 -4.25
C HIS A 64 13.04 -9.55 -4.63
N GLY A 65 13.30 -10.05 -5.84
CA GLY A 65 12.81 -11.35 -6.32
C GLY A 65 11.33 -11.37 -6.70
N ILE A 66 10.71 -10.21 -6.96
CA ILE A 66 9.32 -10.11 -7.39
C ILE A 66 9.30 -9.77 -8.88
N ASP A 67 8.92 -10.74 -9.73
CA ASP A 67 8.69 -10.50 -11.17
C ASP A 67 7.30 -9.88 -11.38
N TRP A 68 7.27 -8.63 -11.81
CA TRP A 68 6.05 -7.86 -12.06
C TRP A 68 5.96 -7.34 -13.51
N GLY A 69 6.79 -7.85 -14.40
CA GLY A 69 6.96 -7.34 -15.76
C GLY A 69 5.74 -7.47 -16.67
N ARG A 70 4.75 -8.29 -16.29
CA ARG A 70 3.50 -8.48 -17.07
C ARG A 70 2.34 -7.62 -16.58
N SER A 71 2.51 -6.89 -15.50
CA SER A 71 1.45 -6.04 -14.94
C SER A 71 1.22 -4.81 -15.80
N GLN A 72 -0.03 -4.36 -15.85
CA GLN A 72 -0.47 -3.19 -16.62
C GLN A 72 -1.23 -2.22 -15.72
N PRO A 73 -1.01 -0.92 -15.84
CA PRO A 73 -1.88 0.07 -15.20
C PRO A 73 -3.33 -0.07 -15.67
N LYS A 74 -4.27 0.06 -14.74
CA LYS A 74 -5.71 -0.03 -15.08
C LYS A 74 -6.50 1.11 -14.42
N HIS A 75 -7.58 1.50 -15.07
CA HIS A 75 -8.48 2.53 -14.58
C HIS A 75 -9.38 1.99 -13.46
N ILE A 76 -9.64 2.81 -12.46
CA ILE A 76 -10.49 2.44 -11.32
C ILE A 76 -11.90 1.98 -11.75
N ASP A 77 -12.44 2.51 -12.85
CA ASP A 77 -13.75 2.13 -13.36
C ASP A 77 -13.84 0.66 -13.80
N THR A 78 -12.71 0.02 -14.12
CA THR A 78 -12.67 -1.42 -14.44
C THR A 78 -13.00 -2.31 -13.23
N LEU A 79 -13.03 -1.72 -12.04
CA LEU A 79 -13.33 -2.38 -10.77
C LEU A 79 -14.70 -2.00 -10.22
N THR A 80 -15.51 -1.25 -10.97
CA THR A 80 -16.87 -0.85 -10.58
C THR A 80 -17.73 -2.08 -10.27
N GLY A 81 -18.48 -2.03 -9.17
CA GLY A 81 -19.33 -3.13 -8.72
C GLY A 81 -18.60 -4.28 -8.02
N ARG A 82 -17.27 -4.19 -7.91
CA ARG A 82 -16.48 -5.19 -7.15
C ARG A 82 -16.38 -4.79 -5.68
N HIS A 83 -16.33 -5.80 -4.83
CA HIS A 83 -16.18 -5.62 -3.39
C HIS A 83 -14.73 -5.85 -2.96
N PHE A 84 -14.23 -4.97 -2.08
CA PHE A 84 -12.93 -5.08 -1.42
C PHE A 84 -13.11 -4.89 0.10
N ASP A 85 -12.41 -5.70 0.86
CA ASP A 85 -12.44 -5.63 2.32
C ASP A 85 -11.71 -4.41 2.84
N LEU A 86 -10.60 -4.07 2.18
CA LEU A 86 -9.81 -2.88 2.49
C LEU A 86 -9.40 -2.16 1.21
N VAL A 87 -9.62 -0.86 1.17
CA VAL A 87 -9.07 0.03 0.14
C VAL A 87 -8.00 0.91 0.76
N ILE A 88 -6.82 0.97 0.13
CA ILE A 88 -5.68 1.77 0.58
C ILE A 88 -5.37 2.80 -0.50
N THR A 89 -5.49 4.09 -0.22
CA THR A 89 -5.00 5.15 -1.10
C THR A 89 -3.57 5.52 -0.70
N VAL A 90 -2.65 5.59 -1.68
CA VAL A 90 -1.21 5.82 -1.42
C VAL A 90 -0.68 7.16 -1.90
N CYS A 91 -1.52 8.01 -2.48
CA CYS A 91 -1.18 9.41 -2.80
C CYS A 91 -2.33 10.33 -2.43
N ASP A 92 -2.01 11.59 -2.07
CA ASP A 92 -3.00 12.57 -1.62
C ASP A 92 -4.05 12.85 -2.71
N PHE A 93 -3.64 12.96 -3.96
CA PHE A 93 -4.57 13.17 -5.07
C PHE A 93 -5.59 12.03 -5.21
N ALA A 94 -5.20 10.78 -5.01
CA ALA A 94 -6.14 9.65 -5.04
C ALA A 94 -7.12 9.70 -3.86
N ARG A 95 -6.68 10.16 -2.69
CA ARG A 95 -7.56 10.41 -1.54
C ARG A 95 -8.63 11.47 -1.88
N ASP A 96 -8.21 12.57 -2.50
CA ASP A 96 -9.09 13.71 -2.75
C ASP A 96 -10.01 13.48 -3.96
N ALA A 97 -9.55 12.74 -4.97
CA ALA A 97 -10.33 12.40 -6.17
C ALA A 97 -11.32 11.23 -5.95
N CYS A 98 -11.04 10.36 -4.99
CA CYS A 98 -11.91 9.21 -4.69
C CYS A 98 -12.06 9.09 -3.17
N PRO A 99 -12.85 9.97 -2.53
CA PRO A 99 -12.98 10.00 -1.07
C PRO A 99 -13.50 8.67 -0.50
N VAL A 100 -14.38 7.97 -1.24
CA VAL A 100 -14.87 6.63 -0.88
C VAL A 100 -14.98 5.78 -2.12
N PHE A 101 -14.32 4.61 -2.13
CA PHE A 101 -14.53 3.62 -3.19
C PHE A 101 -15.84 2.86 -2.94
N PRO A 102 -16.82 2.92 -3.87
CA PRO A 102 -18.06 2.17 -3.73
C PRO A 102 -17.76 0.67 -3.68
N GLY A 103 -18.15 -0.01 -2.62
CA GLY A 103 -17.83 -1.44 -2.42
C GLY A 103 -16.63 -1.71 -1.52
N ALA A 104 -16.03 -0.70 -0.90
CA ALA A 104 -15.07 -0.87 0.19
C ALA A 104 -15.77 -1.15 1.51
N SER A 105 -15.37 -2.19 2.25
CA SER A 105 -15.78 -2.36 3.65
C SER A 105 -15.05 -1.35 4.55
N ALA A 106 -13.75 -1.19 4.36
CA ALA A 106 -12.93 -0.21 5.04
C ALA A 106 -12.02 0.53 4.04
N GLN A 107 -11.71 1.80 4.32
CA GLN A 107 -10.78 2.58 3.50
C GLN A 107 -9.84 3.38 4.39
N VAL A 108 -8.54 3.38 4.03
CA VAL A 108 -7.47 4.10 4.74
C VAL A 108 -6.59 4.87 3.76
N HIS A 109 -5.86 5.86 4.29
CA HIS A 109 -4.91 6.62 3.51
C HIS A 109 -3.47 6.42 4.04
N TRP A 110 -2.62 5.85 3.19
CA TRP A 110 -1.19 5.72 3.42
C TRP A 110 -0.41 6.66 2.50
N GLY A 111 -0.50 7.95 2.71
CA GLY A 111 0.20 8.95 1.93
C GLY A 111 1.71 8.70 1.91
N LEU A 112 2.26 8.46 0.72
CA LEU A 112 3.69 8.27 0.49
C LEU A 112 4.16 9.27 -0.56
N PRO A 113 5.36 9.87 -0.40
CA PRO A 113 5.98 10.72 -1.42
C PRO A 113 6.01 10.01 -2.77
N ASP A 114 5.87 10.78 -3.86
CA ASP A 114 5.95 10.21 -5.20
C ASP A 114 7.41 9.94 -5.59
N PRO A 115 7.85 8.70 -5.74
CA PRO A 115 9.22 8.41 -6.13
C PRO A 115 9.50 8.80 -7.59
N ALA A 116 8.45 8.99 -8.42
CA ALA A 116 8.57 9.35 -9.82
C ALA A 116 8.79 10.86 -10.05
N GLU A 117 8.71 11.70 -9.02
CA GLU A 117 9.09 13.13 -9.10
C GLU A 117 10.60 13.32 -9.26
N HIS A 118 11.41 12.31 -8.94
CA HIS A 118 12.86 12.37 -9.07
C HIS A 118 13.31 12.04 -10.49
N ILE A 119 13.89 13.01 -11.18
CA ILE A 119 14.27 12.90 -12.61
C ILE A 119 15.67 12.27 -12.77
N ALA A 120 16.61 12.53 -11.85
CA ALA A 120 17.95 11.97 -11.93
C ALA A 120 17.96 10.48 -11.54
N SER A 121 18.56 9.63 -12.38
CA SER A 121 18.53 8.17 -12.24
C SER A 121 19.00 7.64 -10.86
N ALA A 122 20.01 8.25 -10.28
CA ALA A 122 20.52 7.84 -8.96
C ALA A 122 19.54 8.17 -7.84
N THR A 123 18.96 9.37 -7.85
CA THR A 123 17.94 9.80 -6.86
C THR A 123 16.64 9.05 -7.05
N ALA A 124 16.24 8.77 -8.30
CA ALA A 124 15.07 7.95 -8.60
C ALA A 124 15.19 6.54 -8.01
N ARG A 125 16.32 5.85 -8.22
CA ARG A 125 16.54 4.51 -7.63
C ARG A 125 16.43 4.53 -6.10
N ALA A 126 17.04 5.51 -5.45
CA ALA A 126 16.98 5.65 -4.00
C ALA A 126 15.54 5.93 -3.52
N ALA A 127 14.79 6.79 -4.23
CA ALA A 127 13.40 7.10 -3.91
C ALA A 127 12.48 5.87 -4.05
N PHE A 128 12.64 5.09 -5.12
CA PHE A 128 11.88 3.85 -5.32
C PHE A 128 12.25 2.78 -4.28
N ALA A 129 13.52 2.63 -3.94
CA ALA A 129 13.95 1.74 -2.86
C ALA A 129 13.34 2.16 -1.51
N GLY A 130 13.37 3.45 -1.16
CA GLY A 130 12.74 3.97 0.06
C GLY A 130 11.23 3.75 0.08
N THR A 131 10.55 3.94 -1.05
CA THR A 131 9.11 3.65 -1.18
C THR A 131 8.82 2.17 -0.99
N TYR A 132 9.64 1.29 -1.55
CA TYR A 132 9.51 -0.16 -1.36
C TYR A 132 9.60 -0.55 0.13
N GLU A 133 10.62 -0.08 0.83
CA GLU A 133 10.80 -0.35 2.26
C GLU A 133 9.64 0.19 3.12
N ALA A 134 9.17 1.39 2.78
CA ALA A 134 8.02 1.99 3.47
C ALA A 134 6.74 1.16 3.26
N LEU A 135 6.50 0.63 2.05
CA LEU A 135 5.39 -0.26 1.74
C LEU A 135 5.54 -1.62 2.42
N VAL A 136 6.73 -2.24 2.33
CA VAL A 136 7.03 -3.53 2.96
C VAL A 136 6.75 -3.49 4.46
N THR A 137 7.21 -2.43 5.13
CA THR A 137 7.00 -2.27 6.57
C THR A 137 5.51 -2.24 6.90
N ARG A 138 4.72 -1.42 6.21
CA ARG A 138 3.27 -1.29 6.43
C ARG A 138 2.53 -2.60 6.11
N ILE A 139 2.83 -3.19 4.97
CA ILE A 139 2.19 -4.42 4.52
C ILE A 139 2.50 -5.59 5.47
N ASN A 140 3.74 -5.71 5.94
CA ASN A 140 4.09 -6.76 6.89
C ASN A 140 3.32 -6.65 8.22
N PHE A 141 3.12 -5.43 8.73
CA PHE A 141 2.30 -5.24 9.92
C PHE A 141 0.82 -5.53 9.64
N LEU A 142 0.29 -5.04 8.53
CA LEU A 142 -1.10 -5.30 8.13
C LEU A 142 -1.38 -6.80 8.00
N LEU A 143 -0.50 -7.54 7.34
CA LEU A 143 -0.66 -8.98 7.12
C LEU A 143 -0.50 -9.84 8.40
N LYS A 144 -0.04 -9.28 9.50
CA LYS A 144 -0.02 -9.94 10.82
C LYS A 144 -1.32 -9.78 11.60
N LEU A 145 -2.19 -8.86 11.19
CA LEU A 145 -3.49 -8.68 11.83
C LEU A 145 -4.42 -9.86 11.49
N PRO A 146 -5.36 -10.22 12.38
CA PRO A 146 -6.38 -11.25 12.09
C PRO A 146 -7.47 -10.66 11.19
N LEU A 147 -7.11 -10.32 9.95
CA LEU A 147 -7.91 -9.54 9.00
C LEU A 147 -9.32 -10.14 8.77
N GLU A 148 -9.42 -11.46 8.81
CA GLU A 148 -10.67 -12.20 8.58
C GLU A 148 -11.65 -12.09 9.74
N GLU A 149 -11.16 -11.78 10.94
CA GLU A 149 -11.93 -11.69 12.18
C GLU A 149 -12.31 -10.25 12.53
N MET A 150 -11.70 -9.28 11.84
CA MET A 150 -11.90 -7.85 12.13
C MET A 150 -13.15 -7.31 11.44
N ASP A 151 -13.92 -6.50 12.18
CA ASP A 151 -14.94 -5.65 11.58
C ASP A 151 -14.32 -4.46 10.83
N ALA A 152 -15.10 -3.80 9.99
CA ALA A 152 -14.62 -2.73 9.11
C ALA A 152 -14.06 -1.52 9.88
N GLU A 153 -14.62 -1.19 11.03
CA GLU A 153 -14.19 -0.04 11.85
C GLU A 153 -12.86 -0.34 12.53
N THR A 154 -12.73 -1.49 13.15
CA THR A 154 -11.49 -1.97 13.77
C THR A 154 -10.38 -2.08 12.72
N LEU A 155 -10.67 -2.67 11.57
CA LEU A 155 -9.73 -2.80 10.46
C LEU A 155 -9.22 -1.42 10.00
N ARG A 156 -10.14 -0.47 9.78
CA ARG A 156 -9.79 0.90 9.38
C ARG A 156 -8.92 1.58 10.44
N SER A 157 -9.30 1.48 11.71
CA SER A 157 -8.57 2.08 12.81
C SER A 157 -7.15 1.51 12.94
N GLU A 158 -7.00 0.20 12.95
CA GLU A 158 -5.69 -0.47 13.08
C GLU A 158 -4.78 -0.16 11.89
N ALA A 159 -5.30 -0.21 10.66
CA ALA A 159 -4.53 0.09 9.47
C ALA A 159 -4.11 1.58 9.39
N GLN A 160 -4.92 2.51 9.90
CA GLN A 160 -4.57 3.93 9.97
C GLN A 160 -3.54 4.21 11.07
N VAL A 161 -3.76 3.68 12.28
CA VAL A 161 -2.81 3.81 13.41
C VAL A 161 -1.43 3.28 13.05
N LEU A 162 -1.38 2.18 12.30
CA LEU A 162 -0.15 1.61 11.77
C LEU A 162 0.60 2.63 10.89
N HIS A 163 -0.11 3.29 9.97
CA HIS A 163 0.49 4.30 9.10
C HIS A 163 1.00 5.50 9.92
N ASP A 164 0.18 6.02 10.81
CA ASP A 164 0.49 7.22 11.61
C ASP A 164 1.73 7.02 12.49
N ARG A 165 1.88 5.84 13.09
CA ARG A 165 3.07 5.47 13.88
C ARG A 165 4.36 5.45 13.06
N LEU A 166 4.29 5.10 11.79
CA LEU A 166 5.44 5.02 10.89
C LEU A 166 5.80 6.38 10.27
N VAL A 167 4.84 7.31 10.19
CA VAL A 167 5.07 8.68 9.69
C VAL A 167 5.58 9.60 10.80
N THR A 168 5.15 9.39 12.06
CA THR A 168 5.60 10.21 13.19
C THR A 168 6.88 9.62 13.77
N PRO A 169 8.06 10.26 13.58
CA PRO A 169 9.28 9.81 14.24
C PRO A 169 9.06 9.87 15.77
N SER A 170 9.31 8.76 16.44
CA SER A 170 9.27 8.69 17.90
C SER A 170 10.09 9.83 18.52
N ARG A 171 9.42 10.79 19.18
CA ARG A 171 10.04 11.85 19.99
C ARG A 171 10.69 11.29 21.28
N ARG A 172 11.28 10.11 21.23
CA ARG A 172 11.94 9.47 22.37
C ARG A 172 13.43 9.28 22.10
N THR A 173 14.21 10.37 22.06
CA THR A 173 15.68 10.29 22.37
C THR A 173 16.31 11.68 22.50
N SER A 174 15.71 12.66 23.18
CA SER A 174 16.38 13.95 23.44
C SER A 174 16.34 14.39 24.91
N ALA A 175 15.94 13.53 25.85
CA ALA A 175 15.79 13.91 27.24
C ALA A 175 16.86 13.30 28.19
N ARG A 176 17.98 12.78 27.69
CA ARG A 176 19.02 12.17 28.53
C ARG A 176 20.44 12.70 28.35
N LEU A 177 20.60 13.99 28.05
CA LEU A 177 21.96 14.60 28.06
C LEU A 177 21.97 16.03 28.62
N ARG A 178 21.27 16.30 29.69
CA ARG A 178 21.47 17.51 30.50
C ARG A 178 21.26 17.19 31.99
N ARG A 179 22.16 16.47 32.61
CA ARG A 179 22.47 16.54 34.05
C ARG A 179 23.81 15.81 34.27
N SER A 180 24.89 16.55 34.19
CA SER A 180 26.14 16.34 34.91
C SER A 180 27.03 17.55 34.65
N THR A 181 26.95 18.55 35.41
CA THR A 181 28.02 19.42 35.96
C THR A 181 27.51 19.93 37.27
#